data_f6ecf6effd426151a498798ecef42c75
#
_entry.id   f6ecf6effd426151a498798ecef42c75
#
_cell.length_a   1.000
_cell.length_b   1.000
_cell.length_c   1.000
_cell.angle_alpha   90.00
_cell.angle_beta   90.00
_cell.angle_gamma   90.00
#
_symmetry.space_group_name_H-M   'P 1'
#
loop_
_entity.id
_entity.type
_entity.pdbx_description
1 polymer ?
#
loop_
_entity_poly.entity_id
_entity_poly.type
_entity_poly.pdbx_seq_one_letter_code
_entity_poly.pdbx_strand_id
1 'polypeptide(L)'
;KSERVLYTPEIVENQQMLSLLTPFQNKGKAQLDVKIGSVNARLEGDRSKVRFVQTNMGHLLLAAQMARTSADFGVMSGGGIRDSIEGGDITYKSVLKVQPFGNIVVYADMSGKEVIDYLTAVAQMKPDSGAYPQFANVSFVAKDGKLNDLKIKGEPVDPAKTYRMATLSFNAT
;
A
#
# COMPACT_ATOMS: atom_id res chain seq x y z
N LYS A 1 25.22 -31.39 3.28
CA LYS A 1 24.78 -31.59 1.87
C LYS A 1 23.71 -30.55 1.57
N SER A 2 23.90 -29.74 0.56
CA SER A 2 22.85 -28.84 0.03
C SER A 2 22.29 -29.48 -1.23
N GLU A 3 20.97 -29.61 -1.30
CA GLU A 3 20.26 -30.10 -2.47
C GLU A 3 19.64 -28.90 -3.19
N ARG A 4 19.89 -28.77 -4.49
CA ARG A 4 19.35 -27.69 -5.31
C ARG A 4 18.30 -28.28 -6.24
N VAL A 5 17.04 -27.96 -5.98
CA VAL A 5 15.94 -28.29 -6.90
C VAL A 5 15.89 -27.22 -7.97
N LEU A 6 16.08 -27.57 -9.23
CA LEU A 6 15.94 -26.69 -10.39
C LEU A 6 14.57 -26.93 -11.01
N TYR A 7 13.74 -25.90 -11.02
CA TYR A 7 12.52 -25.89 -11.81
C TYR A 7 12.86 -25.40 -13.23
N THR A 8 12.54 -26.22 -14.24
CA THR A 8 12.66 -25.85 -15.65
C THR A 8 11.32 -26.08 -16.37
N PRO A 9 11.04 -25.38 -17.49
CA PRO A 9 9.81 -25.59 -18.28
C PRO A 9 9.63 -27.03 -18.79
N GLU A 10 10.69 -27.84 -18.76
CA GLU A 10 10.69 -29.24 -19.21
C GLU A 10 10.16 -30.21 -18.12
N ILE A 11 10.05 -29.73 -16.87
CA ILE A 11 9.50 -30.55 -15.79
C ILE A 11 8.00 -30.74 -16.02
N VAL A 12 7.61 -31.97 -16.34
CA VAL A 12 6.20 -32.33 -16.51
C VAL A 12 5.49 -32.32 -15.16
N GLU A 13 4.37 -31.63 -15.10
CA GLU A 13 3.55 -31.54 -13.87
C GLU A 13 2.98 -32.92 -13.48
N ASN A 14 3.02 -33.24 -12.21
CA ASN A 14 2.46 -34.48 -11.70
C ASN A 14 0.92 -34.47 -11.81
N GLN A 15 0.37 -35.32 -12.64
CA GLN A 15 -1.05 -35.36 -12.96
C GLN A 15 -1.94 -35.72 -11.75
N GLN A 16 -1.44 -36.51 -10.81
CA GLN A 16 -2.18 -36.83 -9.58
C GLN A 16 -2.29 -35.59 -8.68
N MET A 17 -1.20 -34.84 -8.55
CA MET A 17 -1.23 -33.57 -7.79
C MET A 17 -2.13 -32.53 -8.46
N LEU A 18 -2.08 -32.40 -9.78
CA LEU A 18 -2.98 -31.51 -10.53
C LEU A 18 -4.45 -31.88 -10.30
N SER A 19 -4.79 -33.15 -10.41
CA SER A 19 -6.15 -33.63 -10.18
C SER A 19 -6.63 -33.32 -8.76
N LEU A 20 -5.74 -33.40 -7.77
CA LEU A 20 -6.04 -33.06 -6.37
C LEU A 20 -6.24 -31.55 -6.17
N LEU A 21 -5.43 -30.71 -6.82
CA LEU A 21 -5.43 -29.27 -6.67
C LEU A 21 -6.52 -28.56 -7.50
N THR A 22 -6.87 -29.12 -8.66
CA THR A 22 -7.81 -28.49 -9.61
C THR A 22 -9.15 -28.08 -9.01
N PRO A 23 -9.83 -28.89 -8.17
CA PRO A 23 -11.09 -28.47 -7.54
C PRO A 23 -10.94 -27.22 -6.67
N PHE A 24 -9.85 -27.14 -5.91
CA PHE A 24 -9.55 -25.99 -5.04
C PHE A 24 -9.20 -24.74 -5.86
N GLN A 25 -8.40 -24.91 -6.91
CA GLN A 25 -8.06 -23.84 -7.85
C GLN A 25 -9.31 -23.28 -8.55
N ASN A 26 -10.23 -24.16 -9.02
CA ASN A 26 -11.47 -23.74 -9.66
C ASN A 26 -12.39 -22.98 -8.69
N LYS A 27 -12.53 -23.46 -7.44
CA LYS A 27 -13.29 -22.76 -6.41
C LYS A 27 -12.68 -21.39 -6.09
N GLY A 28 -11.38 -21.33 -5.93
CA GLY A 28 -10.65 -20.06 -5.71
C GLY A 28 -10.81 -19.12 -6.90
N LYS A 29 -10.66 -19.62 -8.12
CA LYS A 29 -10.76 -18.83 -9.34
C LYS A 29 -12.13 -18.15 -9.49
N ALA A 30 -13.22 -18.86 -9.23
CA ALA A 30 -14.58 -18.30 -9.32
C ALA A 30 -14.80 -17.11 -8.36
N GLN A 31 -14.15 -17.11 -7.20
CA GLN A 31 -14.22 -16.02 -6.21
C GLN A 31 -13.23 -14.87 -6.50
N LEU A 32 -12.06 -15.21 -7.02
CA LEU A 32 -10.95 -14.27 -7.16
C LEU A 32 -10.97 -13.51 -8.49
N ASP A 33 -11.48 -14.10 -9.55
CA ASP A 33 -11.51 -13.48 -10.89
C ASP A 33 -12.72 -12.54 -11.09
N VAL A 34 -13.45 -12.22 -10.01
CA VAL A 34 -14.53 -11.24 -10.06
C VAL A 34 -13.96 -9.86 -10.36
N LYS A 35 -14.42 -9.26 -11.46
CA LYS A 35 -14.08 -7.87 -11.82
C LYS A 35 -14.73 -6.90 -10.84
N ILE A 36 -13.94 -5.99 -10.29
CA ILE A 36 -14.38 -4.98 -9.33
C ILE A 36 -14.18 -3.55 -9.84
N GLY A 37 -13.43 -3.38 -10.94
CA GLY A 37 -13.16 -2.08 -11.55
C GLY A 37 -12.25 -2.20 -12.74
N SER A 38 -11.78 -1.06 -13.24
CA SER A 38 -10.78 -0.97 -14.30
C SER A 38 -9.95 0.29 -14.16
N VAL A 39 -8.75 0.28 -14.72
CA VAL A 39 -7.82 1.41 -14.77
C VAL A 39 -7.19 1.51 -16.15
N ASN A 40 -6.96 2.75 -16.62
CA ASN A 40 -6.43 2.98 -17.96
C ASN A 40 -4.90 2.92 -18.05
N ALA A 41 -4.21 2.91 -16.91
CA ALA A 41 -2.75 2.89 -16.85
C ALA A 41 -2.28 1.97 -15.72
N ARG A 42 -1.01 1.55 -15.78
CA ARG A 42 -0.37 0.77 -14.73
C ARG A 42 -0.41 1.51 -13.39
N LEU A 43 -0.85 0.82 -12.35
CA LEU A 43 -0.70 1.23 -10.96
C LEU A 43 0.60 0.63 -10.41
N GLU A 44 1.53 1.51 -10.07
CA GLU A 44 2.90 1.15 -9.71
C GLU A 44 3.00 0.69 -8.26
N GLY A 45 3.22 -0.59 -8.05
CA GLY A 45 3.37 -1.22 -6.74
C GLY A 45 4.69 -1.98 -6.57
N ASP A 46 5.63 -1.85 -7.53
CA ASP A 46 6.91 -2.55 -7.45
C ASP A 46 7.72 -2.10 -6.24
N ARG A 47 8.35 -3.06 -5.57
CA ARG A 47 9.21 -2.81 -4.41
C ARG A 47 10.24 -1.72 -4.66
N SER A 48 10.86 -1.72 -5.85
CA SER A 48 11.87 -0.74 -6.27
C SER A 48 11.33 0.69 -6.44
N LYS A 49 10.01 0.87 -6.33
CA LYS A 49 9.32 2.15 -6.44
C LYS A 49 8.66 2.54 -5.12
N VAL A 50 7.77 1.71 -4.58
CA VAL A 50 6.98 2.03 -3.38
C VAL A 50 7.81 2.27 -2.12
N ARG A 51 9.08 1.84 -2.12
CA ARG A 51 10.03 2.06 -1.02
C ARG A 51 11.02 3.20 -1.26
N PHE A 52 10.86 3.95 -2.34
CA PHE A 52 11.79 5.00 -2.75
C PHE A 52 11.10 6.29 -3.15
N VAL A 53 9.90 6.20 -3.71
CA VAL A 53 9.14 7.35 -4.22
C VAL A 53 7.66 7.20 -3.92
N GLN A 54 6.92 8.30 -4.00
CA GLN A 54 5.46 8.27 -3.97
C GLN A 54 4.93 7.66 -5.26
N THR A 55 3.95 6.75 -5.18
CA THR A 55 3.40 6.05 -6.34
C THR A 55 1.90 6.28 -6.48
N ASN A 56 1.39 6.14 -7.70
CA ASN A 56 -0.05 6.21 -7.97
C ASN A 56 -0.83 5.09 -7.27
N MET A 57 -0.23 3.89 -7.09
CA MET A 57 -0.82 2.82 -6.28
C MET A 57 -0.97 3.23 -4.81
N GLY A 58 0.11 3.78 -4.22
CA GLY A 58 0.07 4.28 -2.83
C GLY A 58 -1.00 5.36 -2.66
N HIS A 59 -1.08 6.28 -3.61
CA HIS A 59 -2.09 7.34 -3.59
C HIS A 59 -3.52 6.78 -3.69
N LEU A 60 -3.78 5.82 -4.59
CA LEU A 60 -5.10 5.18 -4.75
C LEU A 60 -5.54 4.46 -3.47
N LEU A 61 -4.65 3.67 -2.88
CA LEU A 61 -4.95 2.94 -1.64
C LEU A 61 -5.26 3.88 -0.49
N LEU A 62 -4.47 4.94 -0.33
CA LEU A 62 -4.70 5.94 0.70
C LEU A 62 -5.96 6.76 0.45
N ALA A 63 -6.27 7.11 -0.81
CA ALA A 63 -7.53 7.78 -1.15
C ALA A 63 -8.74 6.94 -0.75
N ALA A 64 -8.70 5.62 -0.98
CA ALA A 64 -9.77 4.70 -0.56
C ALA A 64 -9.88 4.62 0.98
N GLN A 65 -8.75 4.55 1.70
CA GLN A 65 -8.71 4.55 3.17
C GLN A 65 -9.27 5.85 3.75
N MET A 66 -8.87 7.01 3.20
CA MET A 66 -9.37 8.31 3.61
C MET A 66 -10.87 8.45 3.35
N ALA A 67 -11.37 8.00 2.20
CA ALA A 67 -12.80 8.01 1.90
C ALA A 67 -13.60 7.17 2.91
N ARG A 68 -13.07 6.02 3.32
CA ARG A 68 -13.71 5.14 4.31
C ARG A 68 -13.77 5.73 5.72
N THR A 69 -12.79 6.55 6.10
CA THR A 69 -12.64 7.11 7.45
C THR A 69 -12.97 8.58 7.55
N SER A 70 -13.32 9.24 6.45
CA SER A 70 -13.46 10.69 6.33
C SER A 70 -12.20 11.43 6.83
N ALA A 71 -11.01 10.87 6.53
CA ALA A 71 -9.76 11.42 7.00
C ALA A 71 -9.29 12.62 6.16
N ASP A 72 -8.50 13.49 6.80
CA ASP A 72 -7.90 14.66 6.15
C ASP A 72 -6.69 14.27 5.31
N PHE A 73 -5.91 13.32 5.79
CA PHE A 73 -4.71 12.80 5.13
C PHE A 73 -4.52 11.32 5.43
N GLY A 74 -3.64 10.70 4.66
CA GLY A 74 -3.32 9.29 4.83
C GLY A 74 -1.83 9.01 4.81
N VAL A 75 -1.41 8.02 5.60
CA VAL A 75 -0.03 7.51 5.64
C VAL A 75 -0.05 6.00 5.72
N MET A 76 0.75 5.33 4.90
CA MET A 76 0.96 3.89 5.00
C MET A 76 2.40 3.52 4.64
N SER A 77 2.86 2.38 5.13
CA SER A 77 4.17 1.81 4.75
C SER A 77 4.16 1.33 3.30
N GLY A 78 5.13 1.75 2.50
CA GLY A 78 5.32 1.27 1.13
C GLY A 78 5.54 -0.25 1.06
N GLY A 79 6.15 -0.85 2.10
CA GLY A 79 6.28 -2.30 2.23
C GLY A 79 4.96 -3.07 2.32
N GLY A 80 3.86 -2.40 2.65
CA GLY A 80 2.50 -2.96 2.61
C GLY A 80 1.96 -3.16 1.19
N ILE A 81 2.52 -2.49 0.19
CA ILE A 81 2.17 -2.63 -1.23
C ILE A 81 3.05 -3.73 -1.83
N ARG A 82 2.43 -4.80 -2.35
CA ARG A 82 3.15 -6.04 -2.68
C ARG A 82 3.21 -6.36 -4.16
N ASP A 83 2.40 -5.73 -4.98
CA ASP A 83 2.34 -5.97 -6.42
C ASP A 83 1.83 -4.73 -7.16
N SER A 84 2.07 -4.67 -8.46
CA SER A 84 1.50 -3.68 -9.37
C SER A 84 0.21 -4.20 -10.00
N ILE A 85 -0.61 -3.32 -10.54
CA ILE A 85 -1.76 -3.67 -11.38
C ILE A 85 -1.55 -3.05 -12.75
N GLU A 86 -1.55 -3.88 -13.79
CA GLU A 86 -1.48 -3.41 -15.16
C GLU A 86 -2.78 -2.70 -15.58
N GLY A 87 -2.72 -1.87 -16.64
CA GLY A 87 -3.91 -1.26 -17.22
C GLY A 87 -4.90 -2.32 -17.69
N GLY A 88 -6.18 -2.05 -17.51
CA GLY A 88 -7.27 -2.98 -17.83
C GLY A 88 -8.17 -3.27 -16.64
N ASP A 89 -8.71 -4.48 -16.61
CA ASP A 89 -9.65 -4.93 -15.56
C ASP A 89 -8.93 -5.21 -14.24
N ILE A 90 -9.51 -4.71 -13.16
CA ILE A 90 -9.08 -5.01 -11.79
C ILE A 90 -10.02 -6.08 -11.24
N THR A 91 -9.43 -7.19 -10.79
CA THR A 91 -10.16 -8.28 -10.14
C THR A 91 -9.92 -8.27 -8.63
N TYR A 92 -10.75 -8.97 -7.87
CA TYR A 92 -10.52 -9.17 -6.44
C TYR A 92 -9.15 -9.82 -6.17
N LYS A 93 -8.72 -10.74 -7.05
CA LYS A 93 -7.36 -11.32 -7.01
C LYS A 93 -6.27 -10.27 -7.11
N SER A 94 -6.43 -9.27 -7.99
CA SER A 94 -5.46 -8.17 -8.14
C SER A 94 -5.31 -7.41 -6.84
N VAL A 95 -6.43 -7.12 -6.14
CA VAL A 95 -6.39 -6.41 -4.85
C VAL A 95 -5.71 -7.25 -3.77
N LEU A 96 -6.02 -8.55 -3.69
CA LEU A 96 -5.37 -9.45 -2.72
C LEU A 96 -3.87 -9.62 -2.96
N LYS A 97 -3.40 -9.53 -4.20
CA LYS A 97 -1.96 -9.50 -4.50
C LYS A 97 -1.29 -8.23 -4.00
N VAL A 98 -1.96 -7.08 -4.17
CA VAL A 98 -1.44 -5.78 -3.73
C VAL A 98 -1.44 -5.66 -2.21
N GLN A 99 -2.52 -6.10 -1.54
CA GLN A 99 -2.74 -5.99 -0.09
C GLN A 99 -3.11 -7.36 0.53
N PRO A 100 -2.13 -8.30 0.70
CA PRO A 100 -2.44 -9.67 1.11
C PRO A 100 -2.60 -9.87 2.62
N PHE A 101 -2.33 -8.85 3.45
CA PHE A 101 -2.13 -9.03 4.90
C PHE A 101 -3.40 -8.98 5.73
N GLY A 102 -4.57 -8.71 5.15
CA GLY A 102 -5.83 -8.62 5.89
C GLY A 102 -5.87 -7.48 6.92
N ASN A 103 -5.11 -6.40 6.69
CA ASN A 103 -5.12 -5.24 7.56
C ASN A 103 -6.50 -4.57 7.59
N ILE A 104 -6.85 -4.01 8.76
CA ILE A 104 -8.04 -3.20 8.95
C ILE A 104 -7.65 -1.72 8.71
N VAL A 105 -8.53 -0.98 8.04
CA VAL A 105 -8.39 0.48 7.93
C VAL A 105 -8.78 1.10 9.26
N VAL A 106 -7.89 1.89 9.82
CA VAL A 106 -8.06 2.61 11.08
C VAL A 106 -7.82 4.11 10.88
N TYR A 107 -8.24 4.91 11.84
CA TYR A 107 -7.95 6.34 11.87
C TYR A 107 -7.49 6.78 13.25
N ALA A 108 -6.77 7.90 13.30
CA ALA A 108 -6.41 8.60 14.52
C ALA A 108 -6.74 10.09 14.37
N ASP A 109 -7.36 10.67 15.38
CA ASP A 109 -7.55 12.13 15.48
C ASP A 109 -6.37 12.69 16.28
N MET A 110 -5.64 13.64 15.69
CA MET A 110 -4.37 14.17 16.17
C MET A 110 -4.43 15.70 16.16
N SER A 111 -3.85 16.36 17.17
CA SER A 111 -3.59 17.80 17.09
C SER A 111 -2.58 18.11 15.98
N GLY A 112 -2.62 19.30 15.41
CA GLY A 112 -1.65 19.69 14.38
C GLY A 112 -0.20 19.63 14.87
N LYS A 113 0.05 19.82 16.18
CA LYS A 113 1.37 19.61 16.75
C LYS A 113 1.80 18.15 16.65
N GLU A 114 0.95 17.20 17.04
CA GLU A 114 1.23 15.75 16.92
C GLU A 114 1.41 15.34 15.46
N VAL A 115 0.64 15.91 14.53
CA VAL A 115 0.80 15.70 13.08
C VAL A 115 2.18 16.14 12.61
N ILE A 116 2.65 17.33 13.02
CA ILE A 116 3.98 17.84 12.66
C ILE A 116 5.08 16.90 13.20
N ASP A 117 4.97 16.51 14.47
CA ASP A 117 5.93 15.62 15.12
C ASP A 117 5.97 14.24 14.44
N TYR A 118 4.79 13.64 14.19
CA TYR A 118 4.64 12.35 13.50
C TYR A 118 5.19 12.38 12.07
N LEU A 119 4.76 13.34 11.25
CA LEU A 119 5.21 13.43 9.86
C LEU A 119 6.70 13.73 9.76
N THR A 120 7.26 14.49 10.71
CA THR A 120 8.72 14.72 10.78
C THR A 120 9.47 13.41 11.02
N ALA A 121 9.00 12.57 11.92
CA ALA A 121 9.60 11.26 12.18
C ALA A 121 9.46 10.30 10.97
N VAL A 122 8.26 10.22 10.40
CA VAL A 122 7.96 9.29 9.30
C VAL A 122 8.69 9.70 8.01
N ALA A 123 8.82 10.98 7.72
CA ALA A 123 9.55 11.48 6.55
C ALA A 123 11.06 11.18 6.57
N GLN A 124 11.62 10.80 7.73
CA GLN A 124 13.03 10.39 7.87
C GLN A 124 13.24 8.89 7.63
N MET A 125 12.20 8.12 7.35
CA MET A 125 12.33 6.69 7.05
C MET A 125 13.18 6.48 5.79
N LYS A 126 14.19 5.62 5.93
CA LYS A 126 15.19 5.40 4.87
C LYS A 126 14.55 4.74 3.64
N PRO A 127 15.00 5.13 2.42
CA PRO A 127 14.69 4.39 1.21
C PRO A 127 15.07 2.90 1.34
N ASP A 128 14.39 2.04 0.57
CA ASP A 128 14.44 0.58 0.61
C ASP A 128 13.91 -0.06 1.91
N SER A 129 13.60 0.71 2.93
CA SER A 129 12.91 0.22 4.10
C SER A 129 11.47 -0.17 3.78
N GLY A 130 10.97 -1.24 4.42
CA GLY A 130 9.52 -1.54 4.39
C GLY A 130 8.67 -0.44 5.01
N ALA A 131 9.25 0.33 5.93
CA ALA A 131 8.60 1.46 6.59
C ALA A 131 8.62 2.76 5.76
N TYR A 132 9.29 2.81 4.59
CA TYR A 132 9.26 3.99 3.73
C TYR A 132 7.83 4.43 3.45
N PRO A 133 7.46 5.71 3.73
CA PRO A 133 6.06 6.11 3.74
C PRO A 133 5.53 6.43 2.35
N GLN A 134 4.27 6.05 2.13
CA GLN A 134 3.42 6.59 1.08
C GLN A 134 2.46 7.59 1.75
N PHE A 135 2.23 8.74 1.10
CA PHE A 135 1.39 9.82 1.61
C PHE A 135 0.24 10.14 0.67
N ALA A 136 -0.87 10.62 1.22
CA ALA A 136 -1.94 11.27 0.46
C ALA A 136 -2.44 12.51 1.20
N ASN A 137 -2.73 13.57 0.45
CA ASN A 137 -3.11 14.90 0.92
C ASN A 137 -2.05 15.59 1.81
N VAL A 138 -0.79 15.16 1.72
CA VAL A 138 0.34 15.76 2.46
C VAL A 138 1.36 16.28 1.45
N SER A 139 1.85 17.48 1.66
CA SER A 139 2.99 18.03 0.94
C SER A 139 3.95 18.74 1.89
N PHE A 140 5.26 18.60 1.64
CA PHE A 140 6.32 19.25 2.43
C PHE A 140 7.65 19.25 1.67
N VAL A 141 8.57 20.03 2.18
CA VAL A 141 9.98 19.99 1.80
C VAL A 141 10.79 19.48 2.99
N ALA A 142 11.41 18.30 2.86
CA ALA A 142 12.29 17.76 3.89
C ALA A 142 13.71 18.32 3.69
N LYS A 143 14.25 19.00 4.70
CA LYS A 143 15.60 19.54 4.71
C LYS A 143 16.17 19.52 6.12
N ASP A 144 17.39 19.02 6.28
CA ASP A 144 18.13 19.00 7.55
C ASP A 144 17.33 18.40 8.73
N GLY A 145 16.61 17.29 8.45
CA GLY A 145 15.77 16.59 9.44
C GLY A 145 14.49 17.32 9.86
N LYS A 146 14.15 18.41 9.16
CA LYS A 146 12.94 19.20 9.41
C LYS A 146 12.01 19.18 8.20
N LEU A 147 10.71 19.31 8.46
CA LEU A 147 9.72 19.57 7.43
C LEU A 147 9.49 21.08 7.31
N ASN A 148 9.66 21.58 6.09
CA ASN A 148 9.33 22.94 5.72
C ASN A 148 8.10 22.94 4.83
N ASP A 149 7.30 23.97 4.88
CA ASP A 149 6.08 24.14 4.05
C ASP A 149 5.13 22.93 4.13
N LEU A 150 4.97 22.38 5.36
CA LEU A 150 4.07 21.25 5.58
C LEU A 150 2.61 21.66 5.43
N LYS A 151 1.93 20.99 4.50
CA LYS A 151 0.52 21.23 4.18
C LYS A 151 -0.29 19.94 4.20
N ILE A 152 -1.54 20.04 4.63
CA ILE A 152 -2.57 19.02 4.49
C ILE A 152 -3.70 19.60 3.62
N LYS A 153 -4.09 18.87 2.57
CA LYS A 153 -5.09 19.36 1.56
C LYS A 153 -4.72 20.71 0.95
N GLY A 154 -3.43 21.01 0.82
CA GLY A 154 -2.93 22.26 0.28
C GLY A 154 -2.82 23.43 1.28
N GLU A 155 -3.36 23.29 2.49
CA GLU A 155 -3.33 24.31 3.53
C GLU A 155 -2.21 24.04 4.55
N PRO A 156 -1.52 25.08 5.05
CA PRO A 156 -0.54 24.94 6.12
C PRO A 156 -1.15 24.26 7.35
N VAL A 157 -0.36 23.41 8.02
CA VAL A 157 -0.84 22.74 9.23
C VAL A 157 -0.91 23.74 10.39
N ASP A 158 -2.10 23.90 10.96
CA ASP A 158 -2.35 24.67 12.17
C ASP A 158 -2.11 23.79 13.41
N PRO A 159 -1.13 24.08 14.27
CA PRO A 159 -0.83 23.28 15.45
C PRO A 159 -1.99 23.08 16.43
N ALA A 160 -2.94 24.01 16.45
CA ALA A 160 -4.09 24.00 17.36
C ALA A 160 -5.31 23.24 16.81
N LYS A 161 -5.32 22.96 15.51
CA LYS A 161 -6.43 22.24 14.84
C LYS A 161 -6.29 20.74 15.02
N THR A 162 -7.40 20.03 15.04
CA THR A 162 -7.43 18.55 14.97
C THR A 162 -7.52 18.07 13.53
N TYR A 163 -6.74 17.06 13.21
CA TYR A 163 -6.69 16.40 11.90
C TYR A 163 -6.93 14.92 12.07
N ARG A 164 -7.68 14.33 11.15
CA ARG A 164 -7.87 12.88 11.09
C ARG A 164 -6.92 12.25 10.08
N MET A 165 -6.12 11.30 10.54
CA MET A 165 -5.23 10.49 9.71
C MET A 165 -5.86 9.13 9.44
N ALA A 166 -5.86 8.67 8.17
CA ALA A 166 -6.15 7.29 7.82
C ALA A 166 -4.85 6.47 7.73
N THR A 167 -4.89 5.24 8.20
CA THR A 167 -3.79 4.29 8.08
C THR A 167 -4.29 2.85 8.18
N LEU A 168 -3.36 1.88 8.12
CA LEU A 168 -3.65 0.46 8.34
C LEU A 168 -3.31 0.04 9.77
N SER A 169 -4.02 -0.97 10.29
CA SER A 169 -3.79 -1.50 11.64
C SER A 169 -2.33 -1.87 11.90
N PHE A 170 -1.61 -2.38 10.90
CA PHE A 170 -0.17 -2.68 10.99
C PHE A 170 0.70 -1.44 11.29
N ASN A 171 0.28 -0.27 10.86
CA ASN A 171 1.04 0.97 11.09
C ASN A 171 0.65 1.69 12.39
N ALA A 172 -0.41 1.21 13.07
CA ALA A 172 -0.94 1.78 14.30
C ALA A 172 -0.46 1.03 15.56
N THR A 173 0.30 -0.05 15.40
CA THR A 173 0.93 -0.84 16.47
C THR A 173 2.41 -0.57 16.54
#